data_d0e35ddb12d5909aa2a307dd1fd43736
#
_entry.id   d0e35ddb12d5909aa2a307dd1fd43736
#
_cell.length_a   1.000
_cell.length_b   1.000
_cell.length_c   1.000
_cell.angle_alpha   90.00
_cell.angle_beta   90.00
_cell.angle_gamma   90.00
#
_symmetry.space_group_name_H-M   'P 1'
#
loop_
_entity.id
_entity.type
_entity.pdbx_description
1 polymer ?
#
loop_
_entity_poly.entity_id
_entity_poly.type
_entity_poly.pdbx_seq_one_letter_code
_entity_poly.pdbx_strand_id
1 'polypeptide(L)'
;MELCKEQACKEFSPDDCYKSIPQAGMLNIKQLNLLKCLCKMRALTAMENDEALNRVITTKALCAIAQKRKLSFKTLLDCGMKIGAVKAYGDQVVTWFNQALKLPLDPQIELPYDFVLYQKDDAIAYKNLKKQLKALSHEKNICPELLSNKNLCNDYFYKLHYGQTPILQSSWYLECVGKIELNYQA
;
A
#
# COMPACT_ATOMS: atom_id res chain seq x y z
N MET A 1 -16.52 -12.40 -14.16
CA MET A 1 -17.30 -12.76 -12.95
C MET A 1 -16.45 -13.40 -11.83
N GLU A 2 -15.42 -14.17 -12.12
CA GLU A 2 -14.52 -14.77 -11.11
C GLU A 2 -13.74 -13.72 -10.29
N LEU A 3 -13.17 -12.68 -10.92
CA LEU A 3 -12.47 -11.59 -10.23
C LEU A 3 -13.31 -10.89 -9.15
N CYS A 4 -14.61 -10.72 -9.41
CA CYS A 4 -15.51 -10.11 -8.42
C CYS A 4 -15.78 -11.05 -7.24
N LYS A 5 -15.81 -12.36 -7.47
CA LYS A 5 -15.99 -13.36 -6.41
C LYS A 5 -14.75 -13.48 -5.53
N GLU A 6 -13.55 -13.50 -6.12
CA GLU A 6 -12.29 -13.55 -5.37
C GLU A 6 -12.04 -12.29 -4.53
N GLN A 7 -12.42 -11.11 -5.04
CA GLN A 7 -12.31 -9.86 -4.26
C GLN A 7 -13.36 -9.77 -3.15
N ALA A 8 -14.56 -10.30 -3.36
CA ALA A 8 -15.62 -10.30 -2.35
C ALA A 8 -15.33 -11.25 -1.18
N CYS A 9 -14.47 -12.26 -1.37
CA CYS A 9 -14.13 -13.24 -0.35
C CYS A 9 -12.79 -12.95 0.39
N LYS A 10 -12.08 -11.87 0.07
CA LYS A 10 -10.89 -11.51 0.84
C LYS A 10 -11.31 -10.95 2.19
N GLU A 11 -11.09 -11.74 3.24
CA GLU A 11 -11.24 -11.26 4.61
C GLU A 11 -10.34 -10.04 4.84
N PHE A 12 -10.88 -9.04 5.52
CA PHE A 12 -10.14 -7.85 5.88
C PHE A 12 -9.01 -8.22 6.86
N SER A 13 -7.76 -8.07 6.43
CA SER A 13 -6.59 -8.29 7.27
C SER A 13 -6.06 -6.95 7.82
N PRO A 14 -6.15 -6.71 9.13
CA PRO A 14 -5.55 -5.52 9.74
C PRO A 14 -4.04 -5.42 9.50
N ASP A 15 -3.35 -6.55 9.38
CA ASP A 15 -1.90 -6.62 9.19
C ASP A 15 -1.46 -6.15 7.79
N ASP A 16 -2.34 -6.23 6.79
CA ASP A 16 -2.05 -5.86 5.40
C ASP A 16 -2.50 -4.44 5.02
N CYS A 17 -3.23 -3.76 5.91
CA CYS A 17 -3.78 -2.43 5.65
C CYS A 17 -2.72 -1.40 5.23
N TYR A 18 -1.48 -1.52 5.71
CA TYR A 18 -0.41 -0.58 5.40
C TYR A 18 0.01 -0.61 3.92
N LYS A 19 -0.14 -1.75 3.23
CA LYS A 19 0.26 -1.93 1.83
C LYS A 19 -0.49 -1.00 0.87
N SER A 20 -1.73 -0.68 1.21
CA SER A 20 -2.61 0.21 0.41
C SER A 20 -2.51 1.69 0.78
N ILE A 21 -1.69 2.05 1.78
CA ILE A 21 -1.52 3.43 2.20
C ILE A 21 -0.74 4.22 1.15
N PRO A 22 -1.29 5.31 0.59
CA PRO A 22 -0.56 6.15 -0.35
C PRO A 22 0.73 6.68 0.26
N GLN A 23 1.80 6.73 -0.55
CA GLN A 23 3.14 7.18 -0.14
C GLN A 23 3.86 6.26 0.86
N ALA A 24 3.31 5.09 1.21
CA ALA A 24 4.00 4.13 2.06
C ALA A 24 5.34 3.67 1.44
N GLY A 25 5.41 3.59 0.11
CA GLY A 25 6.64 3.26 -0.61
C GLY A 25 7.79 4.27 -0.47
N MET A 26 7.53 5.49 0.03
CA MET A 26 8.57 6.47 0.33
C MET A 26 9.27 6.19 1.67
N LEU A 27 8.69 5.35 2.51
CA LEU A 27 9.17 5.11 3.86
C LEU A 27 10.34 4.13 3.86
N ASN A 28 11.30 4.36 4.75
CA ASN A 28 12.33 3.35 5.01
C ASN A 28 11.75 2.18 5.83
N ILE A 29 12.49 1.06 5.90
CA ILE A 29 12.04 -0.17 6.57
C ILE A 29 11.57 0.07 8.02
N LYS A 30 12.28 0.91 8.78
CA LYS A 30 11.89 1.23 10.17
C LYS A 30 10.56 1.98 10.24
N GLN A 31 10.39 2.97 9.36
CA GLN A 31 9.16 3.75 9.25
C GLN A 31 8.00 2.89 8.72
N LEU A 32 8.29 1.97 7.80
CA LEU A 32 7.29 1.06 7.26
C LEU A 32 6.79 0.08 8.32
N ASN A 33 7.68 -0.48 9.15
CA ASN A 33 7.29 -1.29 10.31
C ASN A 33 6.41 -0.52 11.28
N LEU A 34 6.79 0.73 11.57
CA LEU A 34 5.98 1.61 12.42
C LEU A 34 4.60 1.86 11.80
N LEU A 35 4.55 2.14 10.48
CA LEU A 35 3.30 2.32 9.76
C LEU A 35 2.41 1.06 9.82
N LYS A 36 2.99 -0.14 9.63
CA LYS A 36 2.29 -1.43 9.76
C LYS A 36 1.60 -1.55 11.11
N CYS A 37 2.34 -1.33 12.20
CA CYS A 37 1.79 -1.37 13.55
C CYS A 37 0.67 -0.34 13.78
N LEU A 38 0.86 0.90 13.35
CA LEU A 38 -0.13 1.97 13.48
C LEU A 38 -1.41 1.67 12.67
N CYS A 39 -1.26 1.13 11.47
CA CYS A 39 -2.39 0.72 10.63
C CYS A 39 -3.21 -0.39 11.30
N LYS A 40 -2.53 -1.41 11.85
CA LYS A 40 -3.16 -2.49 12.57
C LYS A 40 -3.95 -1.97 13.78
N MET A 41 -3.32 -1.15 14.62
CA MET A 41 -3.96 -0.58 15.80
C MET A 41 -5.16 0.29 15.43
N ARG A 42 -5.03 1.14 14.39
CA ARG A 42 -6.15 1.92 13.86
C ARG A 42 -7.32 1.04 13.43
N ALA A 43 -7.03 -0.05 12.71
CA ALA A 43 -8.06 -0.95 12.22
C ALA A 43 -8.80 -1.63 13.37
N LEU A 44 -8.09 -2.14 14.36
CA LEU A 44 -8.68 -2.78 15.53
C LEU A 44 -9.56 -1.80 16.33
N THR A 45 -9.06 -0.57 16.60
CA THR A 45 -9.85 0.45 17.32
C THR A 45 -11.08 0.89 16.53
N ALA A 46 -10.99 1.01 15.22
CA ALA A 46 -12.13 1.33 14.37
C ALA A 46 -13.21 0.22 14.42
N MET A 47 -12.78 -1.04 14.41
CA MET A 47 -13.68 -2.20 14.55
C MET A 47 -14.33 -2.28 15.95
N GLU A 48 -13.55 -2.06 17.01
CA GLU A 48 -14.05 -2.06 18.39
C GLU A 48 -15.09 -0.97 18.66
N ASN A 49 -14.93 0.21 18.04
CA ASN A 49 -15.81 1.35 18.24
C ASN A 49 -16.90 1.49 17.17
N ASP A 50 -16.96 0.55 16.20
CA ASP A 50 -17.84 0.63 15.02
C ASP A 50 -17.72 1.99 14.29
N GLU A 51 -16.48 2.44 14.08
CA GLU A 51 -16.17 3.70 13.44
C GLU A 51 -15.40 3.54 12.13
N ALA A 52 -15.55 4.53 11.24
CA ALA A 52 -14.74 4.57 10.02
C ALA A 52 -13.26 4.81 10.36
N LEU A 53 -12.34 4.09 9.69
CA LEU A 53 -10.89 4.19 9.87
C LEU A 53 -10.38 5.64 9.92
N ASN A 54 -10.88 6.51 9.04
CA ASN A 54 -10.46 7.90 8.94
C ASN A 54 -10.97 8.80 10.09
N ARG A 55 -11.89 8.30 10.92
CA ARG A 55 -12.30 8.99 12.15
C ARG A 55 -11.27 8.83 13.24
N VAL A 56 -10.66 7.65 13.34
CA VAL A 56 -9.58 7.38 14.30
C VAL A 56 -8.31 8.14 13.87
N ILE A 57 -7.77 7.83 12.69
CA ILE A 57 -6.61 8.54 12.11
C ILE A 57 -6.78 8.56 10.60
N THR A 58 -6.59 9.73 9.97
CA THR A 58 -6.62 9.82 8.51
C THR A 58 -5.42 9.10 7.89
N THR A 59 -5.59 8.53 6.71
CA THR A 59 -4.54 7.84 5.98
C THR A 59 -3.30 8.72 5.75
N LYS A 60 -3.52 10.01 5.44
CA LYS A 60 -2.43 10.98 5.27
C LYS A 60 -1.66 11.22 6.58
N ALA A 61 -2.35 11.31 7.71
CA ALA A 61 -1.72 11.51 9.00
C ALA A 61 -0.86 10.31 9.41
N LEU A 62 -1.27 9.06 9.08
CA LEU A 62 -0.49 7.86 9.39
C LEU A 62 0.92 7.90 8.79
N CYS A 63 1.06 8.22 7.49
CA CYS A 63 2.36 8.34 6.85
C CYS A 63 3.21 9.44 7.48
N ALA A 64 2.60 10.61 7.77
CA ALA A 64 3.30 11.70 8.41
C ALA A 64 3.76 11.34 9.83
N ILE A 65 2.93 10.62 10.61
CA ILE A 65 3.28 10.12 11.94
C ILE A 65 4.44 9.12 11.87
N ALA A 66 4.41 8.19 10.92
CA ALA A 66 5.47 7.18 10.75
C ALA A 66 6.85 7.79 10.45
N GLN A 67 6.91 9.01 9.93
CA GLN A 67 8.15 9.73 9.66
C GLN A 67 8.70 10.50 10.89
N LYS A 68 7.92 10.61 11.96
CA LYS A 68 8.33 11.34 13.16
C LYS A 68 9.20 10.50 14.08
N ARG A 69 10.06 11.16 14.86
CA ARG A 69 10.90 10.52 15.89
C ARG A 69 10.23 10.54 17.27
N LYS A 70 9.39 11.53 17.51
CA LYS A 70 8.64 11.72 18.76
C LYS A 70 7.27 12.26 18.44
N LEU A 71 6.27 11.88 19.22
CA LEU A 71 4.91 12.40 19.10
C LEU A 71 4.52 13.22 20.34
N SER A 72 3.75 14.27 20.10
CA SER A 72 3.04 15.08 21.08
C SER A 72 1.68 15.46 20.47
N PHE A 73 0.76 16.01 21.26
CA PHE A 73 -0.52 16.49 20.74
C PHE A 73 -0.35 17.49 19.59
N LYS A 74 0.62 18.40 19.71
CA LYS A 74 0.94 19.38 18.67
C LYS A 74 1.40 18.67 17.38
N THR A 75 2.32 17.72 17.49
CA THR A 75 2.82 16.97 16.32
C THR A 75 1.75 16.13 15.65
N LEU A 76 0.75 15.63 16.37
CA LEU A 76 -0.40 14.93 15.79
C LEU A 76 -1.24 15.87 14.91
N LEU A 77 -1.47 17.10 15.37
CA LEU A 77 -2.16 18.13 14.58
C LEU A 77 -1.34 18.52 13.34
N ASP A 78 -0.03 18.73 13.49
CA ASP A 78 0.90 19.05 12.39
C ASP A 78 0.94 17.91 11.34
N CYS A 79 0.74 16.65 11.76
CA CYS A 79 0.62 15.51 10.87
C CYS A 79 -0.73 15.43 10.15
N GLY A 80 -1.67 16.32 10.45
CA GLY A 80 -2.97 16.40 9.79
C GLY A 80 -4.08 15.57 10.46
N MET A 81 -3.93 15.19 11.74
CA MET A 81 -5.06 14.70 12.52
C MET A 81 -6.02 15.85 12.85
N LYS A 82 -7.32 15.57 12.78
CA LYS A 82 -8.35 16.53 13.17
C LYS A 82 -8.36 16.73 14.68
N ILE A 83 -8.66 17.94 15.15
CA ILE A 83 -8.69 18.26 16.58
C ILE A 83 -9.59 17.30 17.37
N GLY A 84 -10.77 16.95 16.86
CA GLY A 84 -11.67 15.99 17.50
C GLY A 84 -11.05 14.59 17.63
N ALA A 85 -10.35 14.11 16.60
CA ALA A 85 -9.64 12.83 16.63
C ALA A 85 -8.45 12.85 17.60
N VAL A 86 -7.72 13.98 17.69
CA VAL A 86 -6.62 14.13 18.65
C VAL A 86 -7.15 14.13 20.09
N LYS A 87 -8.30 14.77 20.35
CA LYS A 87 -8.94 14.73 21.69
C LYS A 87 -9.43 13.33 22.07
N ALA A 88 -9.98 12.58 21.11
CA ALA A 88 -10.52 11.23 21.36
C ALA A 88 -9.42 10.17 21.44
N TYR A 89 -8.43 10.22 20.54
CA TYR A 89 -7.47 9.13 20.30
C TYR A 89 -6.00 9.53 20.48
N GLY A 90 -5.69 10.81 20.78
CA GLY A 90 -4.32 11.32 20.80
C GLY A 90 -3.41 10.57 21.76
N ASP A 91 -3.84 10.34 23.02
CA ASP A 91 -3.06 9.58 24.00
C ASP A 91 -2.83 8.13 23.57
N GLN A 92 -3.85 7.53 23.00
CA GLN A 92 -3.79 6.16 22.49
C GLN A 92 -2.81 6.06 21.31
N VAL A 93 -2.84 7.01 20.38
CA VAL A 93 -1.91 7.06 19.24
C VAL A 93 -0.47 7.27 19.69
N VAL A 94 -0.22 8.13 20.67
CA VAL A 94 1.12 8.30 21.25
C VAL A 94 1.59 7.02 21.93
N THR A 95 0.70 6.32 22.62
CA THR A 95 1.01 5.03 23.26
C THR A 95 1.36 3.98 22.20
N TRP A 96 0.57 3.83 21.14
CA TRP A 96 0.84 2.91 20.04
C TRP A 96 2.18 3.19 19.37
N PHE A 97 2.46 4.46 19.10
CA PHE A 97 3.72 4.89 18.50
C PHE A 97 4.92 4.47 19.37
N ASN A 98 4.87 4.73 20.67
CA ASN A 98 5.94 4.38 21.59
C ASN A 98 6.10 2.87 21.76
N GLN A 99 5.01 2.11 21.72
CA GLN A 99 5.04 0.64 21.73
C GLN A 99 5.67 0.09 20.45
N ALA A 100 5.23 0.60 19.29
CA ALA A 100 5.73 0.16 18.00
C ALA A 100 7.23 0.44 17.81
N LEU A 101 7.76 1.55 18.36
CA LEU A 101 9.19 1.85 18.34
C LEU A 101 10.04 0.84 19.13
N LYS A 102 9.46 0.14 20.09
CA LYS A 102 10.16 -0.87 20.92
C LYS A 102 10.10 -2.26 20.30
N LEU A 103 9.23 -2.49 19.33
CA LEU A 103 9.10 -3.79 18.67
C LEU A 103 10.31 -4.04 17.75
N PRO A 104 10.75 -5.30 17.65
CA PRO A 104 11.75 -5.68 16.66
C PRO A 104 11.23 -5.43 15.24
N LEU A 105 12.15 -5.18 14.31
CA LEU A 105 11.80 -5.06 12.91
C LEU A 105 11.28 -6.40 12.38
N ASP A 106 10.19 -6.37 11.65
CA ASP A 106 9.68 -7.53 10.94
C ASP A 106 10.62 -7.85 9.75
N PRO A 107 11.36 -8.97 9.78
CA PRO A 107 12.29 -9.31 8.70
C PRO A 107 11.57 -9.69 7.40
N GLN A 108 10.27 -10.00 7.48
CA GLN A 108 9.44 -10.41 6.34
C GLN A 108 8.43 -9.34 5.96
N ILE A 109 8.71 -8.06 6.27
CA ILE A 109 7.79 -6.99 5.89
C ILE A 109 7.69 -6.90 4.37
N GLU A 110 6.48 -7.03 3.85
CA GLU A 110 6.22 -6.91 2.43
C GLU A 110 6.22 -5.45 1.98
N LEU A 111 6.61 -5.23 0.73
CA LEU A 111 6.66 -3.88 0.16
C LEU A 111 5.24 -3.35 -0.10
N PRO A 112 5.00 -2.04 0.12
CA PRO A 112 3.73 -1.40 -0.21
C PRO A 112 3.46 -1.41 -1.72
N TYR A 113 2.19 -1.35 -2.10
CA TYR A 113 1.77 -1.38 -3.52
C TYR A 113 2.26 -0.20 -4.36
N ASP A 114 2.73 0.88 -3.75
CA ASP A 114 3.26 2.06 -4.43
C ASP A 114 4.79 2.19 -4.35
N PHE A 115 5.48 1.20 -3.77
CA PHE A 115 6.94 1.20 -3.59
C PHE A 115 7.70 1.48 -4.90
N VAL A 116 7.31 0.84 -5.98
CA VAL A 116 7.91 0.97 -7.31
C VAL A 116 7.96 2.42 -7.79
N LEU A 117 6.95 3.23 -7.46
CA LEU A 117 6.86 4.61 -7.94
C LEU A 117 7.94 5.53 -7.35
N TYR A 118 8.61 5.11 -6.29
CA TYR A 118 9.62 5.90 -5.56
C TYR A 118 11.06 5.43 -5.76
N GLN A 119 11.25 4.34 -6.50
CA GLN A 119 12.57 3.85 -6.91
C GLN A 119 12.83 4.31 -8.36
N LYS A 120 13.94 5.00 -8.62
CA LYS A 120 14.19 5.59 -9.95
C LYS A 120 14.20 4.55 -11.09
N ASP A 121 14.97 3.49 -10.91
CA ASP A 121 15.11 2.47 -11.94
C ASP A 121 13.82 1.67 -12.11
N ASP A 122 13.17 1.32 -11.01
CA ASP A 122 11.88 0.64 -11.00
C ASP A 122 10.77 1.50 -11.60
N ALA A 123 10.79 2.81 -11.38
CA ALA A 123 9.82 3.72 -11.98
C ALA A 123 9.97 3.79 -13.51
N ILE A 124 11.20 3.72 -14.04
CA ILE A 124 11.46 3.64 -15.48
C ILE A 124 10.92 2.33 -16.04
N ALA A 125 11.31 1.21 -15.44
CA ALA A 125 10.85 -0.11 -15.86
C ALA A 125 9.32 -0.25 -15.77
N TYR A 126 8.69 0.27 -14.73
CA TYR A 126 7.24 0.30 -14.57
C TYR A 126 6.54 1.16 -15.64
N LYS A 127 7.11 2.32 -15.98
CA LYS A 127 6.59 3.18 -17.07
C LYS A 127 6.69 2.47 -18.42
N ASN A 128 7.77 1.76 -18.66
CA ASN A 128 7.98 0.98 -19.89
C ASN A 128 7.00 -0.20 -19.94
N LEU A 129 6.79 -0.92 -18.84
CA LEU A 129 5.77 -1.96 -18.73
C LEU A 129 4.38 -1.42 -19.10
N LYS A 130 3.99 -0.27 -18.55
CA LYS A 130 2.71 0.36 -18.89
C LYS A 130 2.57 0.69 -20.38
N LYS A 131 3.64 1.16 -21.03
CA LYS A 131 3.63 1.42 -22.47
C LYS A 131 3.43 0.12 -23.27
N GLN A 132 4.13 -0.95 -22.88
CA GLN A 132 4.00 -2.27 -23.53
C GLN A 132 2.58 -2.83 -23.36
N LEU A 133 2.02 -2.77 -22.14
CA LEU A 133 0.65 -3.22 -21.88
C LEU A 133 -0.40 -2.43 -22.69
N LYS A 134 -0.18 -1.12 -22.85
CA LYS A 134 -1.05 -0.29 -23.68
C LYS A 134 -0.93 -0.64 -25.18
N ALA A 135 0.27 -0.89 -25.68
CA ALA A 135 0.46 -1.34 -27.06
C ALA A 135 -0.20 -2.70 -27.31
N LEU A 136 0.00 -3.64 -26.39
CA LEU A 136 -0.62 -4.97 -26.45
C LEU A 136 -2.16 -4.90 -26.41
N SER A 137 -2.73 -3.95 -25.66
CA SER A 137 -4.19 -3.75 -25.63
C SER A 137 -4.74 -3.36 -26.99
N HIS A 138 -4.04 -2.49 -27.72
CA HIS A 138 -4.41 -2.13 -29.09
C HIS A 138 -4.28 -3.30 -30.06
N GLU A 139 -3.18 -4.05 -29.96
CA GLU A 139 -2.94 -5.22 -30.82
C GLU A 139 -4.02 -6.30 -30.63
N LYS A 140 -4.40 -6.58 -29.37
CA LYS A 140 -5.40 -7.59 -29.04
C LYS A 140 -6.84 -7.08 -29.05
N ASN A 141 -7.06 -5.82 -29.41
CA ASN A 141 -8.37 -5.15 -29.39
C ASN A 141 -9.08 -5.27 -28.03
N ILE A 142 -8.31 -5.12 -26.95
CA ILE A 142 -8.79 -5.10 -25.55
C ILE A 142 -8.75 -3.66 -25.04
N CYS A 143 -9.76 -3.28 -24.24
CA CYS A 143 -9.78 -1.96 -23.62
C CYS A 143 -8.50 -1.71 -22.79
N PRO A 144 -7.74 -0.60 -23.05
CA PRO A 144 -6.48 -0.31 -22.35
C PRO A 144 -6.63 -0.26 -20.82
N GLU A 145 -7.76 0.21 -20.31
CA GLU A 145 -8.06 0.29 -18.89
C GLU A 145 -8.11 -1.08 -18.20
N LEU A 146 -8.42 -2.13 -18.95
CA LEU A 146 -8.43 -3.50 -18.44
C LEU A 146 -7.01 -4.06 -18.30
N LEU A 147 -6.15 -3.87 -19.31
CA LEU A 147 -4.77 -4.39 -19.27
C LEU A 147 -3.79 -3.49 -18.52
N SER A 148 -3.97 -2.17 -18.56
CA SER A 148 -3.09 -1.20 -17.89
C SER A 148 -3.65 -0.66 -16.57
N ASN A 149 -4.57 -1.37 -15.93
CA ASN A 149 -5.06 -1.05 -14.60
C ASN A 149 -3.90 -1.01 -13.60
N LYS A 150 -3.90 0.01 -12.71
CA LYS A 150 -2.81 0.24 -11.76
C LYS A 150 -2.52 -0.99 -10.90
N ASN A 151 -3.55 -1.66 -10.37
CA ASN A 151 -3.37 -2.80 -9.48
C ASN A 151 -2.79 -4.01 -10.22
N LEU A 152 -3.30 -4.31 -11.41
CA LEU A 152 -2.80 -5.40 -12.25
C LEU A 152 -1.36 -5.12 -12.72
N CYS A 153 -1.06 -3.88 -13.11
CA CYS A 153 0.30 -3.49 -13.48
C CYS A 153 1.27 -3.64 -12.30
N ASN A 154 0.86 -3.24 -11.10
CA ASN A 154 1.68 -3.40 -9.90
C ASN A 154 1.93 -4.88 -9.61
N ASP A 155 0.88 -5.70 -9.55
CA ASP A 155 1.01 -7.14 -9.29
C ASP A 155 1.92 -7.82 -10.32
N TYR A 156 1.77 -7.48 -11.59
CA TYR A 156 2.60 -8.05 -12.64
C TYR A 156 4.05 -7.58 -12.56
N PHE A 157 4.28 -6.29 -12.24
CA PHE A 157 5.61 -5.75 -12.01
C PHE A 157 6.30 -6.44 -10.83
N TYR A 158 5.60 -6.58 -9.69
CA TYR A 158 6.14 -7.27 -8.51
C TYR A 158 6.47 -8.73 -8.79
N LYS A 159 5.65 -9.43 -9.60
CA LYS A 159 5.95 -10.78 -10.05
C LYS A 159 7.23 -10.84 -10.87
N LEU A 160 7.37 -9.96 -11.86
CA LEU A 160 8.53 -9.97 -12.78
C LEU A 160 9.82 -9.53 -12.09
N HIS A 161 9.75 -8.52 -11.23
CA HIS A 161 10.93 -7.88 -10.65
C HIS A 161 11.38 -8.54 -9.33
N TYR A 162 10.42 -8.85 -8.45
CA TYR A 162 10.71 -9.37 -7.11
C TYR A 162 10.35 -10.85 -6.93
N GLY A 163 9.81 -11.52 -7.95
CA GLY A 163 9.38 -12.91 -7.87
C GLY A 163 8.20 -13.14 -6.91
N GLN A 164 7.49 -12.08 -6.53
CA GLN A 164 6.36 -12.18 -5.61
C GLN A 164 5.14 -12.82 -6.28
N THR A 165 4.34 -13.54 -5.49
CA THR A 165 3.09 -14.09 -5.98
C THR A 165 2.09 -12.95 -6.22
N PRO A 166 1.47 -12.84 -7.42
CA PRO A 166 0.48 -11.82 -7.70
C PRO A 166 -0.72 -11.92 -6.75
N ILE A 167 -1.21 -10.78 -6.27
CA ILE A 167 -2.40 -10.72 -5.41
C ILE A 167 -3.66 -11.03 -6.24
N LEU A 168 -3.67 -10.57 -7.50
CA LEU A 168 -4.75 -10.81 -8.46
C LEU A 168 -4.32 -11.91 -9.43
N GLN A 169 -4.56 -13.15 -9.06
CA GLN A 169 -4.32 -14.31 -9.92
C GLN A 169 -5.47 -14.47 -10.94
N SER A 170 -5.59 -13.56 -11.89
CA SER A 170 -6.51 -13.80 -12.99
C SER A 170 -5.81 -14.50 -14.14
N SER A 171 -6.20 -15.77 -14.41
CA SER A 171 -5.64 -16.58 -15.50
C SER A 171 -5.71 -15.84 -16.85
N TRP A 172 -6.86 -15.22 -17.15
CA TRP A 172 -7.07 -14.48 -18.39
C TRP A 172 -6.05 -13.34 -18.59
N TYR A 173 -5.70 -12.61 -17.51
CA TYR A 173 -4.74 -11.51 -17.60
C TYR A 173 -3.33 -12.02 -17.93
N LEU A 174 -2.90 -13.09 -17.26
CA LEU A 174 -1.62 -13.71 -17.53
C LEU A 174 -1.54 -14.32 -18.94
N GLU A 175 -2.62 -14.89 -19.43
CA GLU A 175 -2.73 -15.37 -20.80
C GLU A 175 -2.66 -14.23 -21.84
N CYS A 176 -3.36 -13.11 -21.55
CA CYS A 176 -3.34 -11.93 -22.42
C CYS A 176 -1.99 -11.24 -22.46
N VAL A 177 -1.35 -11.06 -21.32
CA VAL A 177 -0.08 -10.32 -21.20
C VAL A 177 1.10 -11.15 -21.73
N GLY A 178 1.03 -12.47 -21.64
CA GLY A 178 2.06 -13.36 -22.16
C GLY A 178 3.43 -13.13 -21.51
N LYS A 179 4.49 -13.17 -22.31
CA LYS A 179 5.88 -12.94 -21.87
C LYS A 179 6.30 -11.50 -22.14
N ILE A 180 6.01 -10.61 -21.22
CA ILE A 180 6.57 -9.25 -21.24
C ILE A 180 7.82 -9.22 -20.35
N GLU A 181 8.91 -8.65 -20.87
CA GLU A 181 10.16 -8.44 -20.13
C GLU A 181 10.24 -7.00 -19.62
N LEU A 182 10.82 -6.83 -18.41
CA LEU A 182 11.06 -5.50 -17.87
C LEU A 182 12.23 -4.84 -18.59
N ASN A 183 12.01 -3.62 -19.07
CA ASN A 183 13.05 -2.81 -19.70
C ASN A 183 13.38 -1.61 -18.81
N TYR A 184 14.64 -1.54 -18.36
CA TYR A 184 15.19 -0.50 -17.50
C TYR A 184 15.87 0.64 -18.27
N GLN A 185 15.87 0.59 -19.60
CA GLN A 185 16.41 1.66 -20.43
C GLN A 185 15.39 2.81 -20.55
N ALA A 186 15.87 4.05 -20.42
CA ALA A 186 15.08 5.27 -20.50
C ALA A 186 14.68 5.63 -21.95
#